data_2d8af944ec0afd254cb20f591d219bff
#
_entry.id   2d8af944ec0afd254cb20f591d219bff
#
_cell.length_a   1.000
_cell.length_b   1.000
_cell.length_c   1.000
_cell.angle_alpha   90.00
_cell.angle_beta   90.00
_cell.angle_gamma   90.00
#
_symmetry.space_group_name_H-M   'P 1'
#
loop_
_entity.id
_entity.type
_entity.pdbx_description
1 polymer ?
#
loop_
_entity_poly.entity_id
_entity_poly.type
_entity_poly.pdbx_seq_one_letter_code
_entity_poly.pdbx_strand_id
1 'polypeptide(L)'
;IRTLIEVQEKIKSHPDLKKRYFLKPDEVILLADGTKIVVNNQWGTLFPRFLEAAKKLYQVTNDTESNTPISRLKITFGNGKVIQETQAAETFRQFVMTVGVEQVQSLNIKVCKIPLISNTLHEKYQRAQKPLGNGRFLMTCSNTKTKKRDIERIAKALGIQVTAEIV
;
A
#
# COMPACT_ATOMS: atom_id res chain seq x y z
N ILE A 1 4.64 9.46 -26.82
CA ILE A 1 5.05 9.56 -25.40
C ILE A 1 4.84 10.98 -24.86
N ARG A 2 5.30 12.05 -25.54
CA ARG A 2 5.04 13.45 -25.12
C ARG A 2 3.54 13.74 -25.00
N THR A 3 2.76 13.39 -25.98
CA THR A 3 1.30 13.60 -26.02
C THR A 3 0.57 12.95 -24.82
N LEU A 4 1.07 11.82 -24.34
CA LEU A 4 0.54 11.08 -23.21
C LEU A 4 0.77 11.78 -21.88
N ILE A 5 1.98 12.30 -21.69
CA ILE A 5 2.36 13.04 -20.49
C ILE A 5 1.56 14.35 -20.43
N GLU A 6 1.41 15.05 -21.57
CA GLU A 6 0.65 16.29 -21.67
C GLU A 6 -0.85 16.10 -21.39
N VAL A 7 -1.45 15.01 -21.87
CA VAL A 7 -2.84 14.64 -21.52
C VAL A 7 -2.99 14.34 -20.03
N GLN A 8 -2.03 13.63 -19.46
CA GLN A 8 -2.05 13.29 -18.02
C GLN A 8 -1.90 14.54 -17.14
N GLU A 9 -1.01 15.45 -17.52
CA GLU A 9 -0.82 16.72 -16.78
C GLU A 9 -2.07 17.63 -16.91
N LYS A 10 -2.70 17.68 -18.07
CA LYS A 10 -3.98 18.42 -18.23
C LYS A 10 -5.13 17.78 -17.46
N ILE A 11 -5.24 16.46 -17.40
CA ILE A 11 -6.24 15.78 -16.57
C ILE A 11 -6.00 16.09 -15.09
N LYS A 12 -4.74 16.14 -14.64
CA LYS A 12 -4.39 16.51 -13.27
C LYS A 12 -4.66 17.98 -12.93
N SER A 13 -4.47 18.87 -13.87
CA SER A 13 -4.62 20.33 -13.67
C SER A 13 -6.06 20.82 -13.82
N HIS A 14 -6.95 20.06 -14.47
CA HIS A 14 -8.33 20.49 -14.71
C HIS A 14 -9.26 20.04 -13.58
N PRO A 15 -9.89 20.98 -12.83
CA PRO A 15 -10.70 20.63 -11.66
C PRO A 15 -11.91 19.74 -11.97
N ASP A 16 -12.50 19.85 -13.15
CA ASP A 16 -13.65 19.03 -13.56
C ASP A 16 -13.24 17.64 -14.08
N LEU A 17 -12.05 17.48 -14.65
CA LEU A 17 -11.53 16.19 -15.12
C LEU A 17 -11.03 15.30 -13.97
N LYS A 18 -10.62 15.90 -12.82
CA LYS A 18 -10.28 15.14 -11.62
C LYS A 18 -11.46 14.33 -11.06
N LYS A 19 -12.69 14.73 -11.36
CA LYS A 19 -13.93 14.07 -10.90
C LYS A 19 -14.47 13.06 -11.91
N ARG A 20 -13.97 13.02 -13.15
CA ARG A 20 -14.50 12.17 -14.21
C ARG A 20 -13.52 11.05 -14.55
N TYR A 21 -13.80 9.86 -14.08
CA TYR A 21 -13.06 8.63 -14.45
C TYR A 21 -13.41 8.11 -15.85
N PHE A 22 -14.41 8.72 -16.54
CA PHE A 22 -14.88 8.29 -17.85
C PHE A 22 -15.06 9.51 -18.74
N LEU A 23 -14.30 9.54 -19.83
CA LEU A 23 -14.56 10.46 -20.94
C LEU A 23 -15.84 10.02 -21.65
N LYS A 24 -16.76 10.97 -21.87
CA LYS A 24 -17.99 10.66 -22.62
C LYS A 24 -17.65 10.43 -24.08
N PRO A 25 -18.38 9.51 -24.78
CA PRO A 25 -18.31 9.44 -26.23
C PRO A 25 -18.55 10.84 -26.82
N ASP A 26 -17.82 11.17 -27.87
CA ASP A 26 -17.88 12.47 -28.59
C ASP A 26 -17.33 13.69 -27.82
N GLU A 27 -16.67 13.49 -26.67
CA GLU A 27 -15.97 14.58 -26.00
C GLU A 27 -14.72 14.97 -26.78
N VAL A 28 -14.56 16.27 -27.04
CA VAL A 28 -13.40 16.82 -27.72
C VAL A 28 -12.40 17.33 -26.70
N ILE A 29 -11.21 16.73 -26.67
CA ILE A 29 -10.11 17.20 -25.84
C ILE A 29 -9.19 18.07 -26.68
N LEU A 30 -9.03 19.33 -26.29
CA LEU A 30 -8.09 20.24 -26.90
C LEU A 30 -6.75 20.19 -26.19
N LEU A 31 -5.69 19.82 -26.90
CA LEU A 31 -4.33 19.84 -26.33
C LEU A 31 -3.74 21.26 -26.36
N ALA A 32 -2.67 21.50 -25.61
CA ALA A 32 -2.02 22.80 -25.51
C ALA A 32 -1.42 23.29 -26.83
N ASP A 33 -1.11 22.37 -27.76
CA ASP A 33 -0.61 22.63 -29.10
C ASP A 33 -1.71 22.89 -30.14
N GLY A 34 -2.99 22.95 -29.72
CA GLY A 34 -4.14 23.10 -30.57
C GLY A 34 -4.66 21.81 -31.21
N THR A 35 -4.04 20.66 -30.95
CA THR A 35 -4.49 19.36 -31.43
C THR A 35 -5.82 18.98 -30.81
N LYS A 36 -6.82 18.63 -31.66
CA LYS A 36 -8.13 18.16 -31.25
C LYS A 36 -8.12 16.63 -31.20
N ILE A 37 -8.40 16.03 -30.03
CA ILE A 37 -8.63 14.59 -29.89
C ILE A 37 -10.13 14.38 -29.71
N VAL A 38 -10.76 13.67 -30.66
CA VAL A 38 -12.17 13.28 -30.52
C VAL A 38 -12.22 11.91 -29.87
N VAL A 39 -12.90 11.82 -28.74
CA VAL A 39 -13.14 10.56 -28.02
C VAL A 39 -14.26 9.82 -28.75
N ASN A 40 -13.91 8.83 -29.56
CA ASN A 40 -14.89 8.00 -30.26
C ASN A 40 -15.20 6.71 -29.47
N ASN A 41 -16.22 5.97 -29.88
CA ASN A 41 -16.66 4.73 -29.21
C ASN A 41 -15.56 3.63 -29.15
N GLN A 42 -14.49 3.72 -29.92
CA GLN A 42 -13.36 2.79 -29.86
C GLN A 42 -12.47 3.00 -28.63
N TRP A 43 -12.53 4.16 -28.00
CA TRP A 43 -11.78 4.44 -26.77
C TRP A 43 -12.21 3.58 -25.58
N GLY A 44 -13.47 3.14 -25.55
CA GLY A 44 -13.96 2.20 -24.54
C GLY A 44 -13.20 0.87 -24.52
N THR A 45 -12.65 0.44 -25.67
CA THR A 45 -11.85 -0.78 -25.83
C THR A 45 -10.34 -0.53 -25.80
N LEU A 46 -9.89 0.66 -26.20
CA LEU A 46 -8.47 1.02 -26.24
C LEU A 46 -7.98 1.60 -24.90
N PHE A 47 -8.84 2.28 -24.17
CA PHE A 47 -8.49 2.93 -22.90
C PHE A 47 -7.96 1.96 -21.84
N PRO A 48 -8.51 0.75 -21.61
CA PRO A 48 -7.94 -0.23 -20.70
C PRO A 48 -6.52 -0.67 -21.11
N ARG A 49 -6.29 -0.92 -22.40
CA ARG A 49 -4.95 -1.28 -22.95
C ARG A 49 -3.95 -0.14 -22.80
N PHE A 50 -4.41 1.08 -23.01
CA PHE A 50 -3.62 2.28 -22.83
C PHE A 50 -3.27 2.49 -21.35
N LEU A 51 -4.23 2.31 -20.45
CA LEU A 51 -4.01 2.39 -18.99
C LEU A 51 -3.04 1.32 -18.50
N GLU A 52 -3.09 0.11 -19.04
CA GLU A 52 -2.14 -0.95 -18.73
C GLU A 52 -0.74 -0.66 -19.27
N ALA A 53 -0.63 -0.16 -20.50
CA ALA A 53 0.66 0.26 -21.07
C ALA A 53 1.26 1.44 -20.28
N ALA A 54 0.45 2.43 -19.90
CA ALA A 54 0.87 3.55 -19.07
C ALA A 54 1.28 3.08 -17.66
N LYS A 55 0.57 2.13 -17.06
CA LYS A 55 0.95 1.53 -15.78
C LYS A 55 2.28 0.78 -15.87
N LYS A 56 2.52 0.03 -16.94
CA LYS A 56 3.80 -0.67 -17.16
C LYS A 56 4.95 0.33 -17.35
N LEU A 57 4.76 1.37 -18.13
CA LEU A 57 5.75 2.45 -18.29
C LEU A 57 6.00 3.18 -16.96
N TYR A 58 4.96 3.45 -16.20
CA TYR A 58 5.07 4.09 -14.88
C TYR A 58 5.76 3.18 -13.85
N GLN A 59 5.54 1.88 -13.91
CA GLN A 59 6.26 0.90 -13.10
C GLN A 59 7.74 0.83 -13.46
N VAL A 60 8.07 0.79 -14.77
CA VAL A 60 9.46 0.78 -15.24
C VAL A 60 10.20 2.08 -14.89
N THR A 61 9.53 3.25 -14.93
CA THR A 61 10.13 4.53 -14.50
C THR A 61 10.24 4.63 -12.98
N ASN A 62 9.33 4.03 -12.22
CA ASN A 62 9.40 3.99 -10.76
C ASN A 62 10.40 2.97 -10.23
N ASP A 63 10.67 1.90 -10.96
CA ASP A 63 11.74 0.95 -10.64
C ASP A 63 13.14 1.58 -10.80
N THR A 64 13.24 2.69 -11.58
CA THR A 64 14.49 3.45 -11.75
C THR A 64 14.59 4.70 -10.84
N GLU A 65 13.48 5.17 -10.25
CA GLU A 65 13.43 6.43 -9.45
C GLU A 65 12.67 6.36 -8.14
N SER A 66 12.23 5.19 -7.65
CA SER A 66 11.77 5.11 -6.27
C SER A 66 12.96 4.97 -5.30
N ASN A 67 13.84 5.96 -5.30
CA ASN A 67 14.74 6.25 -4.20
C ASN A 67 14.01 6.89 -2.99
N THR A 68 12.74 6.65 -2.80
CA THR A 68 12.18 6.73 -1.46
C THR A 68 12.73 5.51 -0.74
N PRO A 69 13.62 5.67 0.24
CA PRO A 69 14.17 4.55 0.99
C PRO A 69 12.97 3.75 1.51
N ILE A 70 12.88 2.49 1.08
CA ILE A 70 11.84 1.59 1.60
C ILE A 70 12.13 1.53 3.08
N SER A 71 11.35 2.26 3.87
CA SER A 71 11.55 2.33 5.31
C SER A 71 11.32 0.93 5.87
N ARG A 72 12.41 0.27 6.23
CA ARG A 72 12.41 -1.05 6.83
C ARG A 72 12.23 -0.92 8.33
N LEU A 73 11.84 -2.01 8.95
CA LEU A 73 11.66 -2.08 10.39
C LEU A 73 12.72 -3.05 10.95
N LYS A 74 13.40 -2.62 12.00
CA LYS A 74 14.32 -3.45 12.77
C LYS A 74 13.81 -3.53 14.20
N ILE A 75 13.70 -4.72 14.74
CA ILE A 75 13.24 -4.98 16.11
C ILE A 75 14.34 -5.71 16.85
N THR A 76 14.78 -5.15 17.96
CA THR A 76 15.77 -5.77 18.85
C THR A 76 15.08 -6.09 20.17
N PHE A 77 15.12 -7.35 20.57
CA PHE A 77 14.62 -7.82 21.87
C PHE A 77 15.67 -7.63 22.96
N GLY A 78 15.24 -7.55 24.22
CA GLY A 78 16.14 -7.40 25.37
C GLY A 78 17.14 -8.56 25.54
N ASN A 79 16.87 -9.73 24.97
CA ASN A 79 17.78 -10.88 24.91
C ASN A 79 18.78 -10.83 23.74
N GLY A 80 18.83 -9.72 23.00
CA GLY A 80 19.72 -9.55 21.84
C GLY A 80 19.20 -10.13 20.51
N LYS A 81 18.06 -10.82 20.48
CA LYS A 81 17.45 -11.31 19.24
C LYS A 81 17.03 -10.14 18.37
N VAL A 82 17.38 -10.17 17.08
CA VAL A 82 17.01 -9.16 16.10
C VAL A 82 16.08 -9.76 15.06
N ILE A 83 15.03 -9.03 14.69
CA ILE A 83 14.14 -9.33 13.56
C ILE A 83 14.20 -8.14 12.60
N GLN A 84 14.59 -8.41 11.36
CA GLN A 84 14.63 -7.43 10.29
C GLN A 84 14.41 -8.13 8.95
N GLU A 85 13.30 -7.84 8.32
CA GLU A 85 12.93 -8.37 7.01
C GLU A 85 13.00 -7.27 5.95
N THR A 86 12.94 -7.67 4.69
CA THR A 86 12.94 -6.72 3.55
C THR A 86 11.72 -5.80 3.54
N GLN A 87 10.60 -6.28 4.11
CA GLN A 87 9.34 -5.53 4.22
C GLN A 87 8.96 -5.34 5.68
N ALA A 88 8.58 -4.12 6.06
CA ALA A 88 8.10 -3.82 7.41
C ALA A 88 6.87 -4.66 7.84
N ALA A 89 6.04 -5.08 6.89
CA ALA A 89 4.90 -5.96 7.14
C ALA A 89 5.35 -7.36 7.56
N GLU A 90 6.43 -7.88 6.97
CA GLU A 90 6.98 -9.19 7.31
C GLU A 90 7.73 -9.14 8.64
N THR A 91 8.51 -8.08 8.90
CA THR A 91 9.13 -7.84 10.22
C THR A 91 8.06 -7.83 11.33
N PHE A 92 6.93 -7.14 11.09
CA PHE A 92 5.83 -7.10 12.04
C PHE A 92 5.18 -8.48 12.24
N ARG A 93 5.01 -9.24 11.17
CA ARG A 93 4.49 -10.61 11.24
C ARG A 93 5.40 -11.52 12.07
N GLN A 94 6.71 -11.49 11.82
CA GLN A 94 7.69 -12.28 12.56
C GLN A 94 7.74 -11.89 14.04
N PHE A 95 7.60 -10.60 14.35
CA PHE A 95 7.46 -10.13 15.72
C PHE A 95 6.26 -10.76 16.42
N VAL A 96 5.07 -10.69 15.82
CA VAL A 96 3.83 -11.26 16.38
C VAL A 96 3.96 -12.78 16.60
N MET A 97 4.57 -13.48 15.63
CA MET A 97 4.83 -14.92 15.78
C MET A 97 5.84 -15.24 16.88
N THR A 98 6.86 -14.42 17.06
CA THR A 98 7.89 -14.59 18.12
C THR A 98 7.31 -14.34 19.53
N VAL A 99 6.48 -13.33 19.65
CA VAL A 99 5.85 -12.96 20.93
C VAL A 99 4.72 -13.91 21.33
N GLY A 100 4.05 -14.48 20.34
CA GLY A 100 2.91 -15.38 20.52
C GLY A 100 1.61 -14.77 20.00
N VAL A 101 1.04 -15.42 19.01
CA VAL A 101 -0.18 -14.95 18.32
C VAL A 101 -1.36 -14.80 19.27
N GLU A 102 -1.53 -15.73 20.21
CA GLU A 102 -2.63 -15.73 21.17
C GLU A 102 -2.51 -14.59 22.19
N GLN A 103 -1.29 -14.33 22.67
CA GLN A 103 -1.01 -13.24 23.58
C GLN A 103 -1.30 -11.89 22.93
N VAL A 104 -0.89 -11.70 21.67
CA VAL A 104 -1.19 -10.46 20.93
C VAL A 104 -2.69 -10.34 20.61
N GLN A 105 -3.36 -11.45 20.30
CA GLN A 105 -4.80 -11.45 20.02
C GLN A 105 -5.63 -11.06 21.28
N SER A 106 -5.22 -11.51 22.46
CA SER A 106 -5.91 -11.18 23.71
C SER A 106 -5.88 -9.69 24.06
N LEU A 107 -4.93 -8.92 23.51
CA LEU A 107 -4.85 -7.47 23.69
C LEU A 107 -5.97 -6.70 22.96
N ASN A 108 -6.76 -7.35 22.10
CA ASN A 108 -7.87 -6.76 21.36
C ASN A 108 -7.53 -5.46 20.63
N ILE A 109 -6.31 -5.36 20.10
CA ILE A 109 -5.85 -4.20 19.34
C ILE A 109 -6.60 -4.13 18.01
N LYS A 110 -7.01 -2.93 17.61
CA LYS A 110 -7.67 -2.67 16.32
C LYS A 110 -6.80 -1.80 15.43
N VAL A 111 -6.73 -2.16 14.15
CA VAL A 111 -6.09 -1.40 13.07
C VAL A 111 -7.13 -1.16 11.98
N CYS A 112 -7.30 0.09 11.54
CA CYS A 112 -8.37 0.45 10.58
C CYS A 112 -9.78 0.00 11.01
N LYS A 113 -10.09 0.05 12.32
CA LYS A 113 -11.34 -0.42 12.95
C LYS A 113 -11.56 -1.93 12.92
N ILE A 114 -10.57 -2.70 12.47
CA ILE A 114 -10.59 -4.16 12.36
C ILE A 114 -9.64 -4.75 13.41
N PRO A 115 -9.93 -5.92 13.99
CA PRO A 115 -9.00 -6.59 14.90
C PRO A 115 -7.62 -6.78 14.24
N LEU A 116 -6.54 -6.51 14.98
CA LEU A 116 -5.18 -6.72 14.50
C LEU A 116 -4.94 -8.17 14.09
N ILE A 117 -5.48 -9.11 14.88
CA ILE A 117 -5.50 -10.54 14.53
C ILE A 117 -6.95 -10.99 14.42
N SER A 118 -7.29 -11.59 13.30
CA SER A 118 -8.63 -12.12 13.00
C SER A 118 -8.55 -13.58 12.58
N ASN A 119 -9.66 -14.32 12.79
CA ASN A 119 -9.80 -15.72 12.34
C ASN A 119 -10.38 -15.81 10.93
N THR A 120 -10.73 -14.69 10.31
CA THR A 120 -11.31 -14.61 8.98
C THR A 120 -10.61 -13.55 8.15
N LEU A 121 -10.56 -13.77 6.84
CA LEU A 121 -10.13 -12.74 5.89
C LEU A 121 -11.22 -11.68 5.74
N HIS A 122 -10.83 -10.43 5.83
CA HIS A 122 -11.72 -9.29 5.59
C HIS A 122 -11.67 -8.91 4.11
N GLU A 123 -12.79 -8.99 3.41
CA GLU A 123 -12.88 -8.78 1.94
C GLU A 123 -12.15 -7.52 1.46
N LYS A 124 -12.37 -6.39 2.14
CA LYS A 124 -11.75 -5.10 1.79
C LYS A 124 -10.23 -5.08 1.93
N TYR A 125 -9.65 -5.93 2.78
CA TYR A 125 -8.23 -5.88 3.15
C TYR A 125 -7.48 -7.19 2.90
N GLN A 126 -7.96 -8.05 2.02
CA GLN A 126 -7.35 -9.37 1.74
C GLN A 126 -5.85 -9.30 1.46
N ARG A 127 -5.43 -8.30 0.63
CA ARG A 127 -4.01 -8.12 0.28
C ARG A 127 -3.14 -7.61 1.44
N ALA A 128 -3.75 -6.99 2.44
CA ALA A 128 -3.07 -6.44 3.61
C ALA A 128 -3.14 -7.36 4.83
N GLN A 129 -3.70 -8.54 4.70
CA GLN A 129 -3.73 -9.56 5.73
C GLN A 129 -2.69 -10.64 5.44
N LYS A 130 -1.84 -10.91 6.42
CA LYS A 130 -0.79 -11.92 6.34
C LYS A 130 -1.16 -13.13 7.20
N PRO A 131 -1.04 -14.37 6.69
CA PRO A 131 -1.34 -15.55 7.48
C PRO A 131 -0.35 -15.73 8.63
N LEU A 132 -0.86 -16.08 9.81
CA LEU A 132 -0.08 -16.42 11.02
C LEU A 132 -0.07 -17.92 11.31
N GLY A 133 -0.76 -18.73 10.51
CA GLY A 133 -1.04 -20.13 10.79
C GLY A 133 -2.34 -20.33 11.57
N ASN A 134 -2.82 -21.57 11.63
CA ASN A 134 -4.03 -21.98 12.36
C ASN A 134 -5.28 -21.14 12.03
N GLY A 135 -5.44 -20.75 10.78
CA GLY A 135 -6.58 -19.95 10.31
C GLY A 135 -6.59 -18.50 10.82
N ARG A 136 -5.47 -17.99 11.34
CA ARG A 136 -5.35 -16.62 11.85
C ARG A 136 -4.62 -15.71 10.85
N PHE A 137 -5.02 -14.45 10.83
CA PHE A 137 -4.52 -13.44 9.90
C PHE A 137 -4.14 -12.16 10.64
N LEU A 138 -2.95 -11.62 10.35
CA LEU A 138 -2.46 -10.35 10.86
C LEU A 138 -2.81 -9.22 9.91
N MET A 139 -3.46 -8.17 10.39
CA MET A 139 -3.72 -6.95 9.64
C MET A 139 -2.45 -6.11 9.52
N THR A 140 -2.00 -5.84 8.29
CA THR A 140 -0.77 -5.09 8.01
C THR A 140 -0.99 -3.84 7.15
N CYS A 141 -2.23 -3.33 7.08
CA CYS A 141 -2.60 -2.18 6.23
C CYS A 141 -2.01 -0.83 6.67
N SER A 142 -1.35 -0.76 7.83
CA SER A 142 -0.73 0.45 8.34
C SER A 142 0.65 0.74 7.71
N ASN A 143 1.11 1.99 7.77
CA ASN A 143 2.46 2.37 7.36
C ASN A 143 3.53 1.91 8.37
N THR A 144 4.83 2.01 8.01
CA THR A 144 5.96 1.56 8.85
C THR A 144 5.99 2.25 10.21
N LYS A 145 5.70 3.55 10.26
CA LYS A 145 5.68 4.34 11.50
C LYS A 145 4.57 3.87 12.45
N THR A 146 3.41 3.52 11.93
CA THR A 146 2.30 2.98 12.71
C THR A 146 2.63 1.57 13.20
N LYS A 147 3.22 0.71 12.36
CA LYS A 147 3.68 -0.63 12.77
C LYS A 147 4.69 -0.56 13.92
N LYS A 148 5.66 0.37 13.85
CA LYS A 148 6.60 0.61 14.95
C LYS A 148 5.86 0.88 16.26
N ARG A 149 4.92 1.83 16.24
CA ARG A 149 4.12 2.19 17.42
C ARG A 149 3.26 1.02 17.93
N ASP A 150 2.72 0.21 17.04
CA ASP A 150 1.93 -0.96 17.42
C ASP A 150 2.82 -2.03 18.07
N ILE A 151 4.05 -2.25 17.60
CA ILE A 151 5.05 -3.13 18.23
C ILE A 151 5.39 -2.64 19.63
N GLU A 152 5.71 -1.35 19.80
CA GLU A 152 6.02 -0.76 21.11
C GLU A 152 4.83 -0.89 22.07
N ARG A 153 3.60 -0.69 21.59
CA ARG A 153 2.38 -0.86 22.36
C ARG A 153 2.17 -2.31 22.80
N ILE A 154 2.35 -3.27 21.91
CA ILE A 154 2.24 -4.71 22.20
C ILE A 154 3.30 -5.11 23.22
N ALA A 155 4.55 -4.72 22.99
CA ALA A 155 5.65 -5.03 23.88
C ALA A 155 5.43 -4.48 25.30
N LYS A 156 4.99 -3.24 25.42
CA LYS A 156 4.63 -2.62 26.70
C LYS A 156 3.50 -3.37 27.41
N ALA A 157 2.45 -3.74 26.67
CA ALA A 157 1.30 -4.45 27.25
C ALA A 157 1.64 -5.86 27.73
N LEU A 158 2.62 -6.52 27.10
CA LEU A 158 3.08 -7.87 27.45
C LEU A 158 4.32 -7.89 28.36
N GLY A 159 4.83 -6.71 28.75
CA GLY A 159 6.03 -6.60 29.60
C GLY A 159 7.31 -7.07 28.93
N ILE A 160 7.39 -7.02 27.61
CA ILE A 160 8.54 -7.48 26.81
C ILE A 160 9.43 -6.29 26.49
N GLN A 161 10.74 -6.42 26.74
CA GLN A 161 11.70 -5.39 26.34
C GLN A 161 12.02 -5.54 24.87
N VAL A 162 11.64 -4.53 24.08
CA VAL A 162 11.99 -4.43 22.65
C VAL A 162 12.30 -2.98 22.29
N THR A 163 13.21 -2.81 21.32
CA THR A 163 13.47 -1.54 20.62
C THR A 163 13.08 -1.71 19.16
N ALA A 164 12.21 -0.86 18.65
CA ALA A 164 11.81 -0.84 17.25
C ALA A 164 12.35 0.41 16.56
N GLU A 165 13.06 0.22 15.44
CA GLU A 165 13.70 1.27 14.67
C GLU A 165 13.25 1.23 13.21
N ILE A 166 13.16 2.39 12.58
CA ILE A 166 12.94 2.53 11.13
C ILE A 166 14.32 2.74 10.51
N VAL A 167 14.73 1.87 9.62
CA VAL A 167 16.05 1.85 8.96
C VAL A 167 15.90 1.85 7.44
#